data_b605a01299b121b3bfef178bd2f9f5e0
#
_entry.id   b605a01299b121b3bfef178bd2f9f5e0
#
_cell.length_a   1.000
_cell.length_b   1.000
_cell.length_c   1.000
_cell.angle_alpha   90.00
_cell.angle_beta   90.00
_cell.angle_gamma   90.00
#
_symmetry.space_group_name_H-M   'P 1'
#
loop_
_entity.id
_entity.type
_entity.pdbx_description
1 polymer ?
#
loop_
_entity_poly.entity_id
_entity_poly.type
_entity_poly.pdbx_seq_one_letter_code
_entity_poly.pdbx_strand_id
1 'polypeptide(L)'
;MSWLTKLMPARIRTQGSGKRGVPEGLWEKCDSCGTALYGPELEKNLRVCPKCDHHMSIGARERLASFLDEGEVEELGAELGPVDALHFKDQKRYADRIIATQKAVDERDALVSIRGKLHGRDICASAFEFRFMGGSMGSVVGERFSRGV
;
A
#
# COMPACT_ATOMS: atom_id res chain seq x y z
N MET A 1 -29.19 -28.06 -58.08
CA MET A 1 -29.08 -27.00 -57.07
C MET A 1 -29.78 -27.48 -55.82
N SER A 2 -29.01 -27.74 -54.73
CA SER A 2 -29.51 -28.43 -53.54
C SER A 2 -30.27 -27.48 -52.64
N TRP A 3 -31.49 -27.80 -52.27
CA TRP A 3 -32.39 -27.07 -51.39
C TRP A 3 -31.95 -27.08 -49.90
N LEU A 4 -30.96 -27.89 -49.56
CA LEU A 4 -30.40 -28.05 -48.21
C LEU A 4 -29.60 -26.82 -47.70
N THR A 5 -29.22 -25.89 -48.56
CA THR A 5 -28.48 -24.69 -48.13
C THR A 5 -29.35 -23.59 -47.52
N LYS A 6 -30.69 -23.72 -47.57
CA LYS A 6 -31.63 -22.76 -47.00
C LYS A 6 -32.05 -23.01 -45.56
N LEU A 7 -31.61 -24.10 -44.96
CA LEU A 7 -31.98 -24.51 -43.58
C LEU A 7 -30.89 -24.27 -42.54
N MET A 8 -29.82 -23.56 -42.88
CA MET A 8 -28.87 -23.13 -41.83
C MET A 8 -29.43 -21.92 -41.10
N PRO A 9 -29.68 -22.03 -39.78
CA PRO A 9 -30.09 -20.86 -39.01
C PRO A 9 -28.97 -19.85 -39.03
N ALA A 10 -29.32 -18.57 -39.24
CA ALA A 10 -28.38 -17.46 -39.19
C ALA A 10 -27.64 -17.50 -37.84
N ARG A 11 -26.33 -17.74 -37.87
CA ARG A 11 -25.49 -17.63 -36.68
C ARG A 11 -25.52 -16.16 -36.25
N ILE A 12 -26.30 -15.87 -35.23
CA ILE A 12 -26.25 -14.60 -34.53
C ILE A 12 -24.83 -14.48 -33.96
N ARG A 13 -23.98 -13.70 -34.60
CA ARG A 13 -22.72 -13.22 -33.99
C ARG A 13 -23.12 -12.22 -32.92
N THR A 14 -23.32 -12.68 -31.71
CA THR A 14 -23.25 -11.80 -30.54
C THR A 14 -21.82 -11.26 -30.51
N GLN A 15 -21.65 -10.00 -30.94
CA GLN A 15 -20.47 -9.24 -30.56
C GLN A 15 -20.50 -9.19 -29.04
N GLY A 16 -19.66 -10.02 -28.41
CA GLY A 16 -19.43 -9.93 -26.98
C GLY A 16 -18.97 -8.50 -26.70
N SER A 17 -19.82 -7.69 -26.08
CA SER A 17 -19.39 -6.47 -25.43
C SER A 17 -18.23 -6.89 -24.53
N GLY A 18 -17.03 -6.32 -24.80
CA GLY A 18 -15.84 -6.63 -24.03
C GLY A 18 -16.22 -6.56 -22.55
N LYS A 19 -16.10 -7.67 -21.84
CA LYS A 19 -16.23 -7.67 -20.38
C LYS A 19 -15.27 -6.59 -19.92
N ARG A 20 -15.77 -5.45 -19.47
CA ARG A 20 -14.99 -4.50 -18.70
C ARG A 20 -14.52 -5.28 -17.49
N GLY A 21 -13.28 -5.77 -17.53
CA GLY A 21 -12.66 -6.41 -16.38
C GLY A 21 -12.77 -5.44 -15.22
N VAL A 22 -13.23 -5.92 -14.07
CA VAL A 22 -13.14 -5.14 -12.84
C VAL A 22 -11.67 -4.77 -12.68
N PRO A 23 -11.30 -3.50 -12.46
CA PRO A 23 -9.92 -3.10 -12.28
C PRO A 23 -9.27 -3.98 -11.21
N GLU A 24 -8.10 -4.52 -11.50
CA GLU A 24 -7.31 -5.28 -10.54
C GLU A 24 -7.03 -4.40 -9.32
N GLY A 25 -7.17 -4.93 -8.11
CA GLY A 25 -6.97 -4.19 -6.86
C GLY A 25 -8.23 -3.55 -6.26
N LEU A 26 -9.39 -3.59 -6.93
CA LEU A 26 -10.62 -3.00 -6.38
C LEU A 26 -11.24 -3.84 -5.26
N TRP A 27 -10.90 -5.12 -5.20
CA TRP A 27 -11.40 -6.06 -4.21
C TRP A 27 -10.26 -6.76 -3.51
N GLU A 28 -10.32 -6.78 -2.18
CA GLU A 28 -9.37 -7.46 -1.31
C GLU A 28 -10.09 -8.59 -0.55
N LYS A 29 -9.35 -9.62 -0.18
CA LYS A 29 -9.89 -10.73 0.59
C LYS A 29 -9.42 -10.61 2.02
N CYS A 30 -10.34 -10.67 2.98
CA CYS A 30 -9.96 -10.70 4.39
C CYS A 30 -9.18 -11.97 4.72
N ASP A 31 -8.01 -11.82 5.32
CA ASP A 31 -7.12 -12.95 5.67
C ASP A 31 -7.71 -13.87 6.74
N SER A 32 -8.62 -13.35 7.58
CA SER A 32 -9.25 -14.10 8.67
C SER A 32 -10.51 -14.84 8.20
N CYS A 33 -11.51 -14.13 7.65
CA CYS A 33 -12.79 -14.73 7.32
C CYS A 33 -12.99 -15.05 5.84
N GLY A 34 -12.04 -14.67 4.98
CA GLY A 34 -12.07 -14.95 3.54
C GLY A 34 -13.12 -14.15 2.74
N THR A 35 -13.82 -13.21 3.36
CA THR A 35 -14.82 -12.37 2.67
C THR A 35 -14.12 -11.43 1.69
N ALA A 36 -14.70 -11.27 0.50
CA ALA A 36 -14.28 -10.24 -0.44
C ALA A 36 -14.76 -8.86 0.06
N LEU A 37 -13.85 -7.92 0.15
CA LEU A 37 -14.04 -6.56 0.65
C LEU A 37 -13.77 -5.56 -0.47
N TYR A 38 -14.56 -4.51 -0.54
CA TYR A 38 -14.35 -3.43 -1.49
C TYR A 38 -13.28 -2.48 -0.94
N GLY A 39 -12.17 -2.30 -1.67
CA GLY A 39 -11.00 -1.55 -1.22
C GLY A 39 -11.33 -0.16 -0.65
N PRO A 40 -12.10 0.70 -1.36
CA PRO A 40 -12.47 2.01 -0.84
C PRO A 40 -13.31 2.01 0.44
N GLU A 41 -14.11 0.98 0.69
CA GLU A 41 -14.83 0.82 1.96
C GLU A 41 -13.90 0.36 3.07
N LEU A 42 -12.96 -0.53 2.74
CA LEU A 42 -11.96 -1.01 3.67
C LEU A 42 -11.03 0.12 4.13
N GLU A 43 -10.61 0.99 3.23
CA GLU A 43 -9.83 2.21 3.56
C GLU A 43 -10.59 3.13 4.51
N LYS A 44 -11.88 3.42 4.23
CA LYS A 44 -12.73 4.22 5.13
C LYS A 44 -12.89 3.59 6.52
N ASN A 45 -12.83 2.27 6.60
CA ASN A 45 -12.90 1.53 7.86
C ASN A 45 -11.51 1.23 8.44
N LEU A 46 -10.50 2.03 8.09
CA LEU A 46 -9.12 1.92 8.59
C LEU A 46 -8.54 0.50 8.48
N ARG A 47 -8.84 -0.19 7.37
CA ARG A 47 -8.40 -1.55 7.08
C ARG A 47 -8.91 -2.61 8.08
N VAL A 48 -10.03 -2.32 8.76
CA VAL A 48 -10.71 -3.28 9.64
C VAL A 48 -11.83 -3.99 8.85
N CYS A 49 -11.86 -5.30 8.90
CA CYS A 49 -12.88 -6.08 8.23
C CYS A 49 -14.26 -5.85 8.86
N PRO A 50 -15.27 -5.35 8.14
CA PRO A 50 -16.59 -5.07 8.72
C PRO A 50 -17.38 -6.34 9.08
N LYS A 51 -16.88 -7.52 8.72
CA LYS A 51 -17.58 -8.80 8.97
C LYS A 51 -17.05 -9.57 10.18
N CYS A 52 -15.75 -9.45 10.49
CA CYS A 52 -15.13 -10.23 11.57
C CYS A 52 -14.19 -9.41 12.44
N ASP A 53 -14.18 -8.08 12.27
CA ASP A 53 -13.34 -7.13 13.01
C ASP A 53 -11.83 -7.42 12.94
N HIS A 54 -11.41 -8.22 11.95
CA HIS A 54 -10.00 -8.48 11.73
C HIS A 54 -9.30 -7.22 11.23
N HIS A 55 -8.24 -6.80 11.95
CA HIS A 55 -7.40 -5.67 11.58
C HIS A 55 -6.37 -6.12 10.53
N MET A 56 -6.51 -5.62 9.32
CA MET A 56 -5.57 -5.86 8.23
C MET A 56 -4.40 -4.88 8.31
N SER A 57 -3.33 -5.15 7.57
CA SER A 57 -2.18 -4.26 7.52
C SER A 57 -2.56 -2.89 6.92
N ILE A 58 -2.11 -1.82 7.57
CA ILE A 58 -2.27 -0.43 7.13
C ILE A 58 -0.89 0.19 6.87
N GLY A 59 -0.74 0.97 5.81
CA GLY A 59 0.49 1.66 5.48
C GLY A 59 0.84 2.78 6.48
N ALA A 60 2.12 3.14 6.57
CA ALA A 60 2.57 4.17 7.50
C ALA A 60 1.89 5.52 7.25
N ARG A 61 1.83 5.97 5.98
CA ARG A 61 1.20 7.25 5.61
C ARG A 61 -0.30 7.25 5.88
N GLU A 62 -1.00 6.18 5.54
CA GLU A 62 -2.42 6.03 5.78
C GLU A 62 -2.73 6.07 7.29
N ARG A 63 -1.91 5.39 8.11
CA ARG A 63 -2.02 5.42 9.57
C ARG A 63 -1.81 6.83 10.13
N LEU A 64 -0.77 7.55 9.68
CA LEU A 64 -0.49 8.91 10.13
C LEU A 64 -1.58 9.88 9.69
N ALA A 65 -2.09 9.77 8.46
CA ALA A 65 -3.20 10.57 7.97
C ALA A 65 -4.50 10.34 8.75
N SER A 66 -4.76 9.11 9.21
CA SER A 66 -5.94 8.80 10.03
C SER A 66 -5.79 9.22 11.50
N PHE A 67 -4.56 9.44 11.96
CA PHE A 67 -4.26 9.80 13.34
C PHE A 67 -4.17 11.30 13.58
N LEU A 68 -3.63 12.05 12.63
CA LEU A 68 -3.44 13.49 12.73
C LEU A 68 -4.72 14.24 12.30
N ASP A 69 -4.88 15.46 12.80
CA ASP A 69 -5.91 16.37 12.33
C ASP A 69 -5.66 16.71 10.85
N GLU A 70 -6.75 17.01 10.12
CA GLU A 70 -6.64 17.53 8.75
C GLU A 70 -5.92 18.89 8.76
N GLY A 71 -4.95 19.08 7.88
CA GLY A 71 -4.21 20.33 7.74
C GLY A 71 -2.79 20.16 7.20
N GLU A 72 -1.98 21.19 7.40
CA GLU A 72 -0.59 21.17 6.99
C GLU A 72 0.23 20.26 7.91
N VAL A 73 1.04 19.40 7.29
CA VAL A 73 1.98 18.50 7.97
C VAL A 73 3.37 18.66 7.39
N GLU A 74 4.39 18.44 8.21
CA GLU A 74 5.80 18.49 7.83
C GLU A 74 6.41 17.09 8.01
N GLU A 75 6.93 16.48 6.94
CA GLU A 75 7.68 15.24 7.04
C GLU A 75 9.11 15.51 7.47
N LEU A 76 9.53 14.91 8.58
CA LEU A 76 10.87 15.07 9.15
C LEU A 76 11.84 14.06 8.53
N GLY A 77 12.97 14.57 8.00
CA GLY A 77 14.00 13.74 7.40
C GLY A 77 13.55 13.04 6.12
N ALA A 78 12.63 13.62 5.34
CA ALA A 78 12.21 13.09 4.05
C ALA A 78 13.34 12.91 3.05
N GLU A 79 14.40 13.74 3.16
CA GLU A 79 15.61 13.69 2.34
C GLU A 79 16.53 12.51 2.67
N LEU A 80 16.40 11.91 3.85
CA LEU A 80 17.27 10.84 4.32
C LEU A 80 16.99 9.53 3.56
N GLY A 81 18.07 8.83 3.26
CA GLY A 81 18.02 7.52 2.64
C GLY A 81 19.11 6.58 3.17
N PRO A 82 18.89 5.27 3.13
CA PRO A 82 19.87 4.30 3.60
C PRO A 82 21.12 4.28 2.74
N VAL A 83 22.27 4.11 3.39
CA VAL A 83 23.58 4.01 2.75
C VAL A 83 24.17 2.63 3.05
N ASP A 84 24.58 1.90 2.01
CA ASP A 84 25.30 0.62 2.16
C ASP A 84 26.79 0.85 2.35
N ALA A 85 27.18 1.32 3.55
CA ALA A 85 28.58 1.60 3.88
C ALA A 85 29.45 0.34 3.94
N LEU A 86 28.85 -0.84 4.14
CA LEU A 86 29.57 -2.11 4.28
C LEU A 86 29.63 -2.90 2.96
N HIS A 87 28.97 -2.42 1.90
CA HIS A 87 28.81 -3.15 0.64
C HIS A 87 28.31 -4.58 0.87
N PHE A 88 27.34 -4.71 1.80
CA PHE A 88 26.86 -6.01 2.28
C PHE A 88 26.23 -6.83 1.17
N LYS A 89 26.60 -8.08 1.14
CA LYS A 89 26.06 -9.08 0.20
C LYS A 89 25.89 -10.41 0.91
N ASP A 90 24.67 -10.94 0.86
CA ASP A 90 24.37 -12.37 1.11
C ASP A 90 24.02 -13.05 -0.21
N GLN A 91 22.78 -13.53 -0.38
CA GLN A 91 22.28 -14.04 -1.67
C GLN A 91 22.06 -12.91 -2.69
N LYS A 92 21.75 -11.68 -2.22
CA LYS A 92 21.58 -10.47 -3.03
C LYS A 92 22.32 -9.32 -2.34
N ARG A 93 22.81 -8.34 -3.12
CA ARG A 93 23.41 -7.14 -2.55
C ARG A 93 22.34 -6.35 -1.78
N TYR A 94 22.73 -5.78 -0.64
CA TYR A 94 21.84 -4.95 0.17
C TYR A 94 21.33 -3.74 -0.61
N ALA A 95 22.18 -3.06 -1.37
CA ALA A 95 21.79 -1.95 -2.24
C ALA A 95 20.68 -2.33 -3.24
N ASP A 96 20.74 -3.53 -3.84
CA ASP A 96 19.71 -3.99 -4.79
C ASP A 96 18.37 -4.24 -4.08
N ARG A 97 18.40 -4.72 -2.83
CA ARG A 97 17.19 -4.90 -2.02
C ARG A 97 16.54 -3.57 -1.69
N ILE A 98 17.36 -2.58 -1.26
CA ILE A 98 16.86 -1.23 -0.96
C ILE A 98 16.14 -0.66 -2.18
N ILE A 99 16.79 -0.63 -3.34
CA ILE A 99 16.22 -0.08 -4.58
C ILE A 99 14.92 -0.79 -4.96
N ALA A 100 14.90 -2.13 -4.87
CA ALA A 100 13.70 -2.91 -5.18
C ALA A 100 12.56 -2.61 -4.22
N THR A 101 12.84 -2.48 -2.92
CA THR A 101 11.85 -2.18 -1.89
C THR A 101 11.33 -0.75 -2.01
N GLN A 102 12.21 0.24 -2.20
CA GLN A 102 11.82 1.63 -2.44
C GLN A 102 10.85 1.75 -3.62
N LYS A 103 11.13 1.05 -4.72
CA LYS A 103 10.24 0.99 -5.89
C LYS A 103 8.88 0.35 -5.61
N ALA A 104 8.87 -0.71 -4.79
CA ALA A 104 7.66 -1.48 -4.53
C ALA A 104 6.72 -0.79 -3.54
N VAL A 105 7.27 0.00 -2.60
CA VAL A 105 6.54 0.58 -1.46
C VAL A 105 6.34 2.09 -1.62
N ASP A 106 7.13 2.73 -2.50
CA ASP A 106 7.18 4.19 -2.69
C ASP A 106 7.62 4.95 -1.42
N GLU A 107 8.48 4.32 -0.61
CA GLU A 107 9.09 4.92 0.58
C GLU A 107 10.61 4.83 0.51
N ARG A 108 11.29 5.83 1.08
CA ARG A 108 12.76 5.85 1.13
C ARG A 108 13.35 4.94 2.19
N ASP A 109 12.63 4.78 3.31
CA ASP A 109 13.02 3.93 4.44
C ASP A 109 11.78 3.47 5.21
N ALA A 110 11.98 2.63 6.21
CA ALA A 110 10.91 1.96 6.95
C ALA A 110 10.11 2.88 7.90
N LEU A 111 10.64 4.05 8.30
CA LEU A 111 9.95 4.96 9.22
C LEU A 111 9.52 6.23 8.51
N VAL A 112 8.26 6.61 8.66
CA VAL A 112 7.74 7.93 8.30
C VAL A 112 7.51 8.71 9.58
N SER A 113 8.10 9.90 9.71
CA SER A 113 7.93 10.81 10.86
C SER A 113 7.34 12.12 10.40
N ILE A 114 6.23 12.52 10.99
CA ILE A 114 5.46 13.70 10.59
C ILE A 114 5.21 14.59 11.81
N ARG A 115 5.48 15.89 11.68
CA ARG A 115 4.98 16.93 12.57
C ARG A 115 3.62 17.41 12.06
N GLY A 116 2.63 17.44 12.94
CA GLY A 116 1.28 17.85 12.63
C GLY A 116 0.51 18.18 13.90
N LYS A 117 -0.80 18.21 13.82
CA LYS A 117 -1.66 18.46 14.98
C LYS A 117 -2.49 17.25 15.34
N LEU A 118 -2.79 17.11 16.63
CA LEU A 118 -3.77 16.16 17.17
C LEU A 118 -4.62 16.88 18.20
N HIS A 119 -5.92 16.97 17.93
CA HIS A 119 -6.87 17.78 18.72
C HIS A 119 -6.38 19.23 18.91
N GLY A 120 -5.82 19.82 17.83
CA GLY A 120 -5.31 21.19 17.80
C GLY A 120 -3.94 21.38 18.48
N ARG A 121 -3.33 20.34 19.04
CA ARG A 121 -2.01 20.40 19.68
C ARG A 121 -0.92 19.93 18.72
N ASP A 122 0.20 20.66 18.70
CA ASP A 122 1.36 20.26 17.90
C ASP A 122 1.99 19.00 18.47
N ILE A 123 2.17 18.00 17.63
CA ILE A 123 2.82 16.74 17.96
C ILE A 123 3.74 16.28 16.83
N CYS A 124 4.67 15.38 17.17
CA CYS A 124 5.36 14.56 16.20
C CYS A 124 4.86 13.12 16.32
N ALA A 125 4.46 12.53 15.21
CA ALA A 125 4.03 11.13 15.15
C ALA A 125 4.87 10.37 14.13
N SER A 126 5.23 9.14 14.47
CA SER A 126 6.01 8.27 13.59
C SER A 126 5.32 6.91 13.43
N ALA A 127 5.33 6.38 12.22
CA ALA A 127 4.79 5.07 11.91
C ALA A 127 5.74 4.27 11.02
N PHE A 128 5.80 2.95 11.26
CA PHE A 128 6.58 2.04 10.45
C PHE A 128 5.80 1.56 9.22
N GLU A 129 6.45 1.61 8.06
CA GLU A 129 6.02 0.92 6.86
C GLU A 129 6.60 -0.49 6.84
N PHE A 130 5.80 -1.45 7.29
CA PHE A 130 6.25 -2.85 7.40
C PHE A 130 6.56 -3.52 6.07
N ARG A 131 5.99 -3.02 4.96
CA ARG A 131 6.34 -3.50 3.62
C ARG A 131 7.76 -3.11 3.22
N PHE A 132 8.36 -2.11 3.90
CA PHE A 132 9.76 -1.78 3.73
C PHE A 132 10.62 -2.70 4.59
N MET A 133 11.12 -3.79 4.01
CA MET A 133 12.02 -4.76 4.64
C MET A 133 11.58 -5.22 6.05
N GLY A 134 10.27 -5.41 6.25
CA GLY A 134 9.70 -5.83 7.54
C GLY A 134 9.75 -4.77 8.64
N GLY A 135 9.86 -3.49 8.31
CA GLY A 135 10.01 -2.42 9.28
C GLY A 135 11.43 -2.36 9.89
N SER A 136 12.44 -2.70 9.10
CA SER A 136 13.85 -2.74 9.53
C SER A 136 14.31 -1.42 10.13
N MET A 137 14.90 -1.47 11.33
CA MET A 137 15.41 -0.30 12.06
C MET A 137 16.88 -0.07 11.77
N GLY A 138 17.16 0.81 10.81
CA GLY A 138 18.51 1.26 10.45
C GLY A 138 18.83 2.67 10.97
N SER A 139 19.95 3.22 10.49
CA SER A 139 20.40 4.58 10.87
C SER A 139 19.42 5.67 10.49
N VAL A 140 18.75 5.54 9.34
CA VAL A 140 17.71 6.49 8.88
C VAL A 140 16.51 6.51 9.82
N VAL A 141 16.06 5.34 10.28
CA VAL A 141 14.99 5.24 11.29
C VAL A 141 15.38 5.97 12.56
N GLY A 142 16.60 5.73 13.08
CA GLY A 142 17.12 6.41 14.27
C GLY A 142 17.17 7.92 14.10
N GLU A 143 17.67 8.41 12.99
CA GLU A 143 17.78 9.83 12.70
C GLU A 143 16.42 10.51 12.55
N ARG A 144 15.48 9.90 11.82
CA ARG A 144 14.10 10.43 11.68
C ARG A 144 13.39 10.48 13.02
N PHE A 145 13.57 9.45 13.86
CA PHE A 145 13.01 9.43 15.20
C PHE A 145 13.61 10.55 16.07
N SER A 146 14.93 10.70 16.08
CA SER A 146 15.63 11.73 16.86
C SER A 146 15.24 13.15 16.47
N ARG A 147 14.97 13.42 15.20
CA ARG A 147 14.46 14.71 14.74
C ARG A 147 13.03 14.99 15.16
N GLY A 148 12.27 13.96 15.49
CA GLY A 148 10.89 14.07 15.96
C GLY A 148 10.76 14.37 17.45
N VAL A 149 11.80 14.12 18.22
CA VAL A 149 11.82 14.36 19.68
C VAL A 149 12.28 15.79 19.98
#